data_fcf8d8e0d4e2cf1f3bb9de6371aa51b2
#
_entry.id   fcf8d8e0d4e2cf1f3bb9de6371aa51b2
#
_cell.length_a   1.000
_cell.length_b   1.000
_cell.length_c   1.000
_cell.angle_alpha   90.00
_cell.angle_beta   90.00
_cell.angle_gamma   90.00
#
_symmetry.space_group_name_H-M   'P 1'
#
loop_
_entity.id
_entity.type
_entity.pdbx_description
1 polymer ?
#
loop_
_entity_poly.entity_id
_entity_poly.type
_entity_poly.pdbx_seq_one_letter_code
_entity_poly.pdbx_strand_id
1 'polypeptide(L)'
;RQEFGVNRQIFLVGAYGYDTHSAQPTSLPNLHSRLDSGVSAFSESMKNMGIFDRVTLATASDFGRTLADNGDGTDHGWGGHQFVVGGAVNGGSLYGDIPPPSFEHGQDAGRGRLIPTIAVDQYAASLGRWLGLDESSLAQALPNLGNFSSNPLANLLL
;
A
#
# COMPACT_ATOMS: atom_id res chain seq x y z
N ARG A 1 -8.13 -12.71 21.09
CA ARG A 1 -7.93 -11.46 21.86
C ARG A 1 -7.98 -11.69 23.36
N GLN A 2 -9.05 -12.28 23.87
CA GLN A 2 -9.20 -12.53 25.31
C GLN A 2 -8.13 -13.47 25.86
N GLU A 3 -7.74 -14.46 25.08
CA GLU A 3 -6.77 -15.49 25.47
C GLU A 3 -5.34 -14.95 25.61
N PHE A 4 -4.96 -13.95 24.83
CA PHE A 4 -3.60 -13.37 24.81
C PHE A 4 -3.49 -11.99 25.48
N GLY A 5 -4.60 -11.40 25.94
CA GLY A 5 -4.62 -10.09 26.60
C GLY A 5 -4.15 -8.92 25.74
N VAL A 6 -4.07 -9.11 24.40
CA VAL A 6 -3.59 -8.08 23.48
C VAL A 6 -4.75 -7.31 22.86
N ASN A 7 -4.60 -5.99 22.81
CA ASN A 7 -5.62 -5.08 22.25
C ASN A 7 -5.41 -4.81 20.76
N ARG A 8 -4.17 -4.91 20.27
CA ARG A 8 -3.77 -4.63 18.89
C ARG A 8 -2.85 -5.72 18.40
N GLN A 9 -2.97 -6.08 17.12
CA GLN A 9 -2.15 -7.10 16.48
C GLN A 9 -1.87 -6.68 15.04
N ILE A 10 -0.65 -6.95 14.58
CA ILE A 10 -0.24 -6.79 13.19
C ILE A 10 0.15 -8.17 12.68
N PHE A 11 -0.36 -8.53 11.51
CA PHE A 11 -0.03 -9.75 10.80
C PHE A 11 0.66 -9.39 9.49
N LEU A 12 1.84 -9.92 9.25
CA LEU A 12 2.55 -9.77 7.99
C LEU A 12 2.33 -11.03 7.15
N VAL A 13 1.84 -10.82 5.92
CA VAL A 13 1.62 -11.90 4.95
C VAL A 13 2.40 -11.60 3.69
N GLY A 14 3.31 -12.48 3.29
CA GLY A 14 4.11 -12.34 2.07
C GLY A 14 3.34 -12.80 0.84
N ALA A 15 3.29 -11.95 -0.19
CA ALA A 15 2.82 -12.28 -1.54
C ALA A 15 4.00 -12.17 -2.50
N TYR A 16 4.45 -13.28 -3.04
CA TYR A 16 5.67 -13.38 -3.84
C TYR A 16 5.38 -13.51 -5.34
N GLY A 17 6.39 -13.21 -6.16
CA GLY A 17 6.35 -13.36 -7.61
C GLY A 17 6.13 -12.07 -8.39
N TYR A 18 6.00 -10.92 -7.71
CA TYR A 18 5.77 -9.62 -8.35
C TYR A 18 7.04 -8.97 -8.91
N ASP A 19 8.20 -9.57 -8.69
CA ASP A 19 9.47 -9.11 -9.28
C ASP A 19 9.63 -9.62 -10.72
N THR A 20 8.78 -9.12 -11.60
CA THR A 20 8.59 -9.58 -12.97
C THR A 20 9.50 -8.87 -13.96
N HIS A 21 10.80 -9.17 -13.94
CA HIS A 21 11.77 -8.68 -14.93
C HIS A 21 11.64 -9.38 -16.28
N SER A 22 10.89 -10.49 -16.35
CA SER A 22 10.55 -11.23 -17.55
C SER A 22 9.17 -11.86 -17.42
N ALA A 23 8.58 -12.26 -18.55
CA ALA A 23 7.27 -12.89 -18.62
C ALA A 23 6.16 -12.15 -17.85
N GLN A 24 6.28 -10.83 -17.71
CA GLN A 24 5.35 -10.01 -16.92
C GLN A 24 3.91 -10.08 -17.46
N PRO A 25 3.65 -9.96 -18.79
CA PRO A 25 2.29 -10.00 -19.32
C PRO A 25 1.55 -11.32 -19.03
N THR A 26 2.28 -12.43 -18.91
CA THR A 26 1.70 -13.74 -18.61
C THR A 26 1.59 -14.02 -17.10
N SER A 27 2.46 -13.45 -16.30
CA SER A 27 2.53 -13.68 -14.84
C SER A 27 1.56 -12.81 -14.06
N LEU A 28 1.46 -11.53 -14.39
CA LEU A 28 0.65 -10.55 -13.62
C LEU A 28 -0.83 -10.92 -13.52
N PRO A 29 -1.53 -11.40 -14.57
CA PRO A 29 -2.93 -11.77 -14.45
C PRO A 29 -3.18 -12.83 -13.35
N ASN A 30 -2.30 -13.83 -13.25
CA ASN A 30 -2.39 -14.88 -12.24
C ASN A 30 -2.07 -14.32 -10.82
N LEU A 31 -1.06 -13.47 -10.72
CA LEU A 31 -0.68 -12.83 -9.45
C LEU A 31 -1.81 -11.93 -8.92
N HIS A 32 -2.42 -11.13 -9.80
CA HIS A 32 -3.53 -10.27 -9.43
C HIS A 32 -4.78 -11.09 -9.07
N SER A 33 -5.08 -12.17 -9.79
CA SER A 33 -6.20 -13.07 -9.45
C SER A 33 -6.01 -13.72 -8.07
N ARG A 34 -4.79 -14.10 -7.71
CA ARG A 34 -4.48 -14.62 -6.36
C ARG A 34 -4.65 -13.55 -5.29
N LEU A 35 -4.20 -12.32 -5.55
CA LEU A 35 -4.39 -11.19 -4.63
C LEU A 35 -5.87 -10.89 -4.43
N ASP A 36 -6.63 -10.78 -5.52
CA ASP A 36 -8.07 -10.54 -5.50
C ASP A 36 -8.82 -11.60 -4.68
N SER A 37 -8.53 -12.87 -4.92
CA SER A 37 -9.12 -13.99 -4.16
C SER A 37 -8.78 -13.92 -2.67
N GLY A 38 -7.53 -13.55 -2.33
CA GLY A 38 -7.10 -13.40 -0.95
C GLY A 38 -7.78 -12.23 -0.24
N VAL A 39 -7.87 -11.08 -0.89
CA VAL A 39 -8.55 -9.88 -0.36
C VAL A 39 -10.05 -10.12 -0.20
N SER A 40 -10.68 -10.79 -1.16
CA SER A 40 -12.11 -11.18 -1.10
C SER A 40 -12.37 -12.11 0.07
N ALA A 41 -11.61 -13.19 0.20
CA ALA A 41 -11.75 -14.15 1.30
C ALA A 41 -11.52 -13.50 2.68
N PHE A 42 -10.51 -12.61 2.79
CA PHE A 42 -10.29 -11.83 4.00
C PHE A 42 -11.52 -10.98 4.35
N SER A 43 -12.02 -10.21 3.39
CA SER A 43 -13.14 -9.30 3.60
C SER A 43 -14.41 -10.05 4.03
N GLU A 44 -14.74 -11.14 3.36
CA GLU A 44 -15.88 -11.99 3.72
C GLU A 44 -15.72 -12.60 5.11
N SER A 45 -14.54 -13.13 5.42
CA SER A 45 -14.28 -13.72 6.74
C SER A 45 -14.44 -12.70 7.87
N MET A 46 -13.90 -11.48 7.70
CA MET A 46 -13.99 -10.41 8.70
C MET A 46 -15.43 -9.92 8.88
N LYS A 47 -16.21 -9.84 7.79
CA LYS A 47 -17.64 -9.52 7.83
C LYS A 47 -18.43 -10.59 8.55
N ASN A 48 -18.23 -11.87 8.22
CA ASN A 48 -18.90 -13.00 8.85
C ASN A 48 -18.60 -13.11 10.35
N MET A 49 -17.40 -12.71 10.78
CA MET A 49 -17.04 -12.64 12.19
C MET A 49 -17.54 -11.36 12.90
N GLY A 50 -18.16 -10.42 12.20
CA GLY A 50 -18.62 -9.14 12.76
C GLY A 50 -17.50 -8.23 13.27
N ILE A 51 -16.31 -8.31 12.67
CA ILE A 51 -15.13 -7.52 13.09
C ILE A 51 -14.53 -6.69 11.96
N PHE A 52 -15.18 -6.59 10.81
CA PHE A 52 -14.67 -5.90 9.63
C PHE A 52 -14.29 -4.45 9.90
N ASP A 53 -15.04 -3.74 10.77
CA ASP A 53 -14.75 -2.35 11.17
C ASP A 53 -13.52 -2.19 12.07
N ARG A 54 -12.97 -3.29 12.56
CA ARG A 54 -11.84 -3.31 13.48
C ARG A 54 -10.60 -3.97 12.90
N VAL A 55 -10.65 -4.31 11.64
CA VAL A 55 -9.55 -4.96 10.92
C VAL A 55 -9.32 -4.26 9.59
N THR A 56 -8.08 -3.90 9.32
CA THR A 56 -7.67 -3.27 8.06
C THR A 56 -6.58 -4.10 7.43
N LEU A 57 -6.77 -4.45 6.16
CA LEU A 57 -5.73 -4.99 5.29
C LEU A 57 -5.10 -3.82 4.54
N ALA A 58 -3.79 -3.77 4.53
CA ALA A 58 -3.02 -2.77 3.78
C ALA A 58 -1.91 -3.48 3.01
N THR A 59 -1.73 -3.14 1.74
CA THR A 59 -0.59 -3.66 0.96
C THR A 59 0.63 -2.78 1.14
N ALA A 60 1.81 -3.36 0.96
CA ALA A 60 3.08 -2.65 0.90
C ALA A 60 4.01 -3.34 -0.10
N SER A 61 4.92 -2.59 -0.70
CA SER A 61 5.91 -3.11 -1.63
C SER A 61 7.20 -2.31 -1.49
N ASP A 62 8.34 -2.97 -1.71
CA ASP A 62 9.67 -2.35 -1.66
C ASP A 62 9.96 -1.49 -2.88
N PHE A 63 9.29 -1.75 -4.01
CA PHE A 63 9.52 -1.05 -5.28
C PHE A 63 8.22 -0.92 -6.08
N GLY A 64 8.20 0.08 -6.95
CA GLY A 64 7.27 0.18 -8.08
C GLY A 64 7.90 -0.37 -9.35
N ARG A 65 7.27 -0.13 -10.50
CA ARG A 65 7.77 -0.54 -11.83
C ARG A 65 7.99 0.67 -12.72
N THR A 66 8.97 0.55 -13.63
CA THR A 66 9.18 1.54 -14.68
C THR A 66 8.07 1.49 -15.72
N LEU A 67 7.79 2.62 -16.38
CA LEU A 67 6.94 2.65 -17.57
C LEU A 67 7.66 2.02 -18.79
N ALA A 68 8.98 2.19 -18.86
CA ALA A 68 9.78 1.54 -19.89
C ALA A 68 9.87 0.04 -19.62
N ASP A 69 9.57 -0.76 -20.63
CA ASP A 69 9.82 -2.19 -20.61
C ASP A 69 11.32 -2.51 -20.83
N ASN A 70 11.70 -3.74 -20.56
CA ASN A 70 13.02 -4.30 -20.81
C ASN A 70 12.96 -5.51 -21.76
N GLY A 71 11.86 -5.63 -22.52
CA GLY A 71 11.57 -6.70 -23.47
C GLY A 71 10.23 -7.36 -23.17
N ASP A 72 10.14 -8.19 -22.15
CA ASP A 72 8.91 -8.87 -21.73
C ASP A 72 8.57 -8.68 -20.22
N GLY A 73 9.25 -7.73 -19.59
CA GLY A 73 9.05 -7.29 -18.22
C GLY A 73 9.38 -5.82 -18.01
N THR A 74 9.56 -5.41 -16.76
CA THR A 74 9.94 -4.04 -16.41
C THR A 74 11.00 -4.05 -15.32
N ASP A 75 11.75 -2.95 -15.21
CA ASP A 75 12.71 -2.73 -14.12
C ASP A 75 12.02 -2.14 -12.89
N HIS A 76 12.74 -2.04 -11.77
CA HIS A 76 12.24 -1.38 -10.57
C HIS A 76 12.05 0.13 -10.77
N GLY A 77 10.97 0.65 -10.24
CA GLY A 77 10.66 2.07 -10.12
C GLY A 77 10.40 2.44 -8.66
N TRP A 78 10.06 3.70 -8.41
CA TRP A 78 9.80 4.21 -7.06
C TRP A 78 8.30 4.25 -6.72
N GLY A 79 7.49 4.75 -7.63
CA GLY A 79 6.05 4.88 -7.43
C GLY A 79 5.30 3.58 -7.67
N GLY A 80 4.31 3.31 -6.84
CA GLY A 80 3.40 2.18 -6.99
C GLY A 80 2.05 2.49 -6.36
N HIS A 81 1.07 1.64 -6.61
CA HIS A 81 -0.25 1.74 -6.03
C HIS A 81 -0.37 0.77 -4.85
N GLN A 82 -0.98 1.23 -3.77
CA GLN A 82 -1.28 0.42 -2.62
C GLN A 82 -2.79 0.33 -2.40
N PHE A 83 -3.25 -0.78 -1.83
CA PHE A 83 -4.65 -1.01 -1.51
C PHE A 83 -4.84 -1.02 0.00
N VAL A 84 -5.92 -0.39 0.45
CA VAL A 84 -6.36 -0.46 1.84
C VAL A 84 -7.81 -0.93 1.87
N VAL A 85 -8.10 -1.96 2.64
CA VAL A 85 -9.42 -2.61 2.71
C VAL A 85 -9.79 -2.87 4.16
N GLY A 86 -10.96 -2.42 4.56
CA GLY A 86 -11.50 -2.59 5.92
C GLY A 86 -12.77 -1.79 6.11
N GLY A 87 -13.54 -2.09 7.15
CA GLY A 87 -14.78 -1.36 7.43
C GLY A 87 -14.55 0.08 7.90
N ALA A 88 -13.40 0.36 8.51
CA ALA A 88 -13.00 1.71 8.88
C ALA A 88 -12.35 2.51 7.75
N VAL A 89 -12.18 1.93 6.56
CA VAL A 89 -11.59 2.62 5.41
C VAL A 89 -12.64 3.49 4.74
N ASN A 90 -12.33 4.76 4.52
CA ASN A 90 -13.10 5.65 3.66
C ASN A 90 -12.82 5.30 2.20
N GLY A 91 -13.44 4.20 1.76
CA GLY A 91 -13.16 3.53 0.51
C GLY A 91 -13.85 4.15 -0.71
N GLY A 92 -13.63 3.54 -1.89
CA GLY A 92 -14.19 4.01 -3.16
C GLY A 92 -13.51 5.28 -3.69
N SER A 93 -12.35 5.64 -3.16
CA SER A 93 -11.60 6.85 -3.51
C SER A 93 -10.15 6.53 -3.83
N LEU A 94 -9.52 7.38 -4.63
CA LEU A 94 -8.07 7.45 -4.79
C LEU A 94 -7.52 8.52 -3.85
N TYR A 95 -6.42 8.21 -3.20
CA TYR A 95 -5.67 9.12 -2.34
C TYR A 95 -4.32 9.42 -2.98
N GLY A 96 -3.98 10.71 -3.09
CA GLY A 96 -2.82 11.19 -3.84
C GLY A 96 -3.12 11.39 -5.32
N ASP A 97 -2.12 11.86 -6.03
CA ASP A 97 -2.20 12.13 -7.46
C ASP A 97 -1.41 11.07 -8.24
N ILE A 98 -1.95 10.64 -9.36
CA ILE A 98 -1.24 9.75 -10.28
C ILE A 98 -0.35 10.62 -11.15
N PRO A 99 0.99 10.48 -11.09
CA PRO A 99 1.88 11.19 -12.02
C PRO A 99 1.52 10.86 -13.47
N PRO A 100 1.75 11.78 -14.43
CA PRO A 100 1.49 11.49 -15.84
C PRO A 100 2.17 10.18 -16.27
N PRO A 101 1.45 9.24 -16.91
CA PRO A 101 2.03 7.99 -17.40
C PRO A 101 2.80 8.23 -18.71
N SER A 102 3.82 9.08 -18.65
CA SER A 102 4.65 9.50 -19.77
C SER A 102 6.11 9.64 -19.32
N PHE A 103 6.99 9.91 -20.25
CA PHE A 103 8.42 10.12 -19.99
C PHE A 103 8.77 11.61 -19.99
N GLU A 104 9.94 11.95 -19.44
CA GLU A 104 10.58 13.25 -19.55
C GLU A 104 9.76 14.42 -18.96
N HIS A 105 9.14 14.21 -17.81
CA HIS A 105 8.47 15.28 -17.06
C HIS A 105 9.03 15.36 -15.61
N GLY A 106 8.65 16.39 -14.87
CA GLY A 106 9.22 16.69 -13.56
C GLY A 106 9.07 15.60 -12.49
N GLN A 107 8.17 14.62 -12.69
CA GLN A 107 7.98 13.46 -11.81
C GLN A 107 8.54 12.16 -12.40
N ASP A 108 9.25 12.21 -13.53
CA ASP A 108 9.97 11.06 -14.09
C ASP A 108 11.44 11.15 -13.68
N ALA A 109 11.90 10.27 -12.83
CA ALA A 109 13.31 10.12 -12.46
C ALA A 109 14.13 9.36 -13.52
N GLY A 110 13.62 9.29 -14.73
CA GLY A 110 14.22 8.62 -15.89
C GLY A 110 13.64 7.23 -16.14
N ARG A 111 13.36 6.94 -17.41
CA ARG A 111 12.78 5.67 -17.89
C ARG A 111 11.39 5.37 -17.30
N GLY A 112 10.63 6.39 -16.92
CA GLY A 112 9.32 6.21 -16.30
C GLY A 112 9.39 5.66 -14.86
N ARG A 113 10.45 5.98 -14.12
CA ARG A 113 10.49 5.80 -12.66
C ARG A 113 9.75 6.96 -12.02
N LEU A 114 8.43 6.80 -11.92
CA LEU A 114 7.58 7.87 -11.44
C LEU A 114 7.81 8.14 -9.95
N ILE A 115 7.97 9.43 -9.61
CA ILE A 115 8.10 9.89 -8.22
C ILE A 115 6.70 9.92 -7.62
N PRO A 116 6.43 9.18 -6.51
CA PRO A 116 5.12 9.15 -5.90
C PRO A 116 4.77 10.49 -5.23
N THR A 117 3.48 10.81 -5.17
CA THR A 117 2.97 12.02 -4.52
C THR A 117 2.73 11.85 -3.01
N ILE A 118 2.75 10.60 -2.54
CA ILE A 118 2.62 10.24 -1.13
C ILE A 118 3.83 9.38 -0.75
N ALA A 119 4.52 9.77 0.34
CA ALA A 119 5.61 8.98 0.87
C ALA A 119 5.09 7.76 1.65
N VAL A 120 5.91 6.69 1.68
CA VAL A 120 5.60 5.50 2.48
C VAL A 120 5.44 5.82 3.95
N ASP A 121 6.19 6.80 4.48
CA ASP A 121 6.06 7.27 5.87
C ASP A 121 4.69 7.88 6.14
N GLN A 122 4.15 8.68 5.21
CA GLN A 122 2.79 9.25 5.34
C GLN A 122 1.72 8.16 5.32
N TYR A 123 1.90 7.15 4.45
CA TYR A 123 1.02 5.99 4.38
C TYR A 123 1.06 5.16 5.67
N ALA A 124 2.25 4.80 6.14
CA ALA A 124 2.45 4.06 7.37
C ALA A 124 1.95 4.83 8.60
N ALA A 125 2.12 6.17 8.63
CA ALA A 125 1.62 7.00 9.72
C ALA A 125 0.09 6.99 9.81
N SER A 126 -0.64 7.00 8.68
CA SER A 126 -2.10 6.88 8.69
C SER A 126 -2.57 5.56 9.27
N LEU A 127 -1.93 4.45 8.91
CA LEU A 127 -2.20 3.13 9.49
C LEU A 127 -1.83 3.08 10.97
N GLY A 128 -0.70 3.68 11.35
CA GLY A 128 -0.22 3.75 12.72
C GLY A 128 -1.17 4.53 13.65
N ARG A 129 -1.68 5.68 13.20
CA ARG A 129 -2.68 6.46 13.94
C ARG A 129 -3.96 5.66 14.15
N TRP A 130 -4.46 5.03 13.12
CA TRP A 130 -5.63 4.15 13.23
C TRP A 130 -5.37 2.98 14.21
N LEU A 131 -4.18 2.41 14.21
CA LEU A 131 -3.79 1.39 15.17
C LEU A 131 -3.66 1.96 16.60
N GLY A 132 -3.62 3.29 16.76
CA GLY A 132 -3.60 4.02 18.03
C GLY A 132 -2.20 4.39 18.51
N LEU A 133 -1.24 4.56 17.61
CA LEU A 133 0.04 5.17 17.93
C LEU A 133 -0.16 6.69 18.11
N ASP A 134 0.48 7.24 19.12
CA ASP A 134 0.59 8.69 19.29
C ASP A 134 1.72 9.29 18.41
N GLU A 135 1.77 10.61 18.28
CA GLU A 135 2.74 11.27 17.41
C GLU A 135 4.20 11.02 17.84
N SER A 136 4.44 10.80 19.13
CA SER A 136 5.80 10.50 19.61
C SER A 136 6.26 9.11 19.19
N SER A 137 5.37 8.13 19.27
CA SER A 137 5.62 6.77 18.80
C SER A 137 5.77 6.72 17.27
N LEU A 138 4.97 7.51 16.55
CA LEU A 138 5.09 7.65 15.10
C LEU A 138 6.44 8.26 14.71
N ALA A 139 6.90 9.30 15.39
CA ALA A 139 8.20 9.91 15.11
C ALA A 139 9.37 8.95 15.37
N GLN A 140 9.25 8.05 16.34
CA GLN A 140 10.24 7.01 16.57
C GLN A 140 10.22 5.91 15.47
N ALA A 141 9.03 5.47 15.07
CA ALA A 141 8.87 4.42 14.08
C ALA A 141 9.16 4.91 12.64
N LEU A 142 8.89 6.18 12.36
CA LEU A 142 8.95 6.81 11.05
C LEU A 142 9.78 8.11 11.11
N PRO A 143 11.11 8.01 11.24
CA PRO A 143 11.97 9.17 11.50
C PRO A 143 11.95 10.21 10.37
N ASN A 144 11.59 9.82 9.15
CA ASN A 144 11.50 10.73 8.00
C ASN A 144 10.13 11.42 7.90
N LEU A 145 9.15 11.05 8.70
CA LEU A 145 7.79 11.62 8.63
C LEU A 145 7.79 13.15 8.78
N GLY A 146 8.70 13.70 9.60
CA GLY A 146 8.87 15.13 9.78
C GLY A 146 9.30 15.93 8.54
N ASN A 147 9.78 15.27 7.50
CA ASN A 147 10.11 15.90 6.22
C ASN A 147 8.90 16.24 5.36
N PHE A 148 7.71 15.75 5.73
CA PHE A 148 6.46 15.93 4.99
C PHE A 148 5.50 16.82 5.78
N SER A 149 5.21 18.02 5.26
CA SER A 149 4.38 19.02 5.92
C SER A 149 2.87 18.78 5.83
N SER A 150 2.44 17.86 4.94
CA SER A 150 1.02 17.56 4.71
C SER A 150 0.66 16.14 5.15
N ASN A 151 -0.61 15.94 5.50
CA ASN A 151 -1.18 14.61 5.71
C ASN A 151 -2.24 14.33 4.64
N PRO A 152 -1.83 13.89 3.43
CA PRO A 152 -2.76 13.64 2.32
C PRO A 152 -3.72 12.47 2.59
N LEU A 153 -3.46 11.69 3.63
CA LEU A 153 -4.23 10.52 4.02
C LEU A 153 -5.01 10.72 5.32
N ALA A 154 -5.27 11.98 5.73
CA ALA A 154 -5.97 12.29 6.97
C ALA A 154 -7.36 11.63 7.07
N ASN A 155 -8.03 11.44 5.94
CA ASN A 155 -9.38 10.88 5.85
C ASN A 155 -9.39 9.44 5.30
N LEU A 156 -8.25 8.75 5.23
CA LEU A 156 -8.19 7.38 4.71
C LEU A 156 -8.90 6.40 5.65
N LEU A 157 -8.76 6.60 6.95
CA LEU A 157 -9.32 5.72 7.99
C LEU A 157 -10.15 6.55 8.97
N LEU A 158 -11.33 6.00 9.33
CA LEU A 158 -12.32 6.62 10.22
C LEU A 158 -12.11 6.17 11.67
#